data_0c4e53aa56cdec87391cb518a785bbdf
#
_entry.id   0c4e53aa56cdec87391cb518a785bbdf
#
_cell.length_a   1.000
_cell.length_b   1.000
_cell.length_c   1.000
_cell.angle_alpha   90.00
_cell.angle_beta   90.00
_cell.angle_gamma   90.00
#
_symmetry.space_group_name_H-M   'P 1'
#
loop_
_entity.id
_entity.type
_entity.pdbx_description
1 polymer ?
#
loop_
_entity_poly.entity_id
_entity_poly.type
_entity_poly.pdbx_seq_one_letter_code
_entity_poly.pdbx_strand_id
1 'polypeptide(L)'
;MKRISSVLLSLMLIAALLLCGCEKHDPNLDVVDYTLVAADAAALQELDIYVNLQTLDLRGSDCYDAIESYIASHPQVKVTYDVAVAGTRYAPDVQQLKLEDGTYELEALLDVMKHLPKLDTLELPKTGLTADQLAVIRENFPNLTVNYTVELLGQEVGFDLTEIDLSGLTAEEVDEALMEKLQMLPNLTNVQLMAEDGTSNFAPVDVKRLMDVLPGAAMNYSFELFGKTVTTADERVEFKNQMIGNDGIPEIRAALDILPNCTYFLLDNCGIDNEVLAELREDYPDAKVVWRVFWKKKYHVLTDTEMINCNGVRSEEIEVLKYCNDVVYLDIGHSDYLDSIEVVKYMPKLKVCICVDSKITDLSPLVNCPDLEVLEIVYCRKLTDLSPLVNCTKLKGINMSMAYGIKDITPLYSLQNMERLYLGSNNIPEEMYKEACEKMPNCWVSNSWSDSSGVYRNYAVGWRLDRGGTFSQWYLDLRQIFRYTEYYYSGKEERITQLK
;
A
#
# COMPACT_ATOMS: atom_id res chain seq x y z
N MET A 1 -37.26 68.13 -87.57
CA MET A 1 -36.16 67.70 -86.66
C MET A 1 -36.25 68.35 -85.26
N LYS A 2 -37.42 68.55 -84.66
CA LYS A 2 -37.57 69.11 -83.33
C LYS A 2 -38.45 68.28 -82.38
N ARG A 3 -38.90 67.10 -82.76
CA ARG A 3 -39.70 66.17 -81.90
C ARG A 3 -38.98 64.92 -81.43
N ILE A 4 -37.77 64.62 -81.92
CA ILE A 4 -36.97 63.45 -81.52
C ILE A 4 -36.07 63.79 -80.32
N SER A 5 -35.68 65.06 -80.12
CA SER A 5 -34.85 65.49 -79.02
C SER A 5 -35.53 65.44 -77.63
N SER A 6 -36.87 65.64 -77.60
CA SER A 6 -37.58 65.67 -76.25
C SER A 6 -37.85 64.24 -75.73
N VAL A 7 -38.03 63.25 -76.59
CA VAL A 7 -38.25 61.86 -76.20
C VAL A 7 -36.94 61.20 -75.74
N LEU A 8 -35.80 61.52 -76.37
CA LEU A 8 -34.50 61.05 -75.93
C LEU A 8 -34.06 61.65 -74.58
N LEU A 9 -34.43 62.97 -74.36
CA LEU A 9 -34.10 63.62 -73.06
C LEU A 9 -34.98 63.12 -71.92
N SER A 10 -36.27 62.77 -72.19
CA SER A 10 -37.15 62.14 -71.20
C SER A 10 -36.77 60.70 -70.93
N LEU A 11 -36.29 59.95 -71.89
CA LEU A 11 -35.77 58.59 -71.68
C LEU A 11 -34.43 58.56 -70.98
N MET A 12 -33.56 59.57 -71.19
CA MET A 12 -32.32 59.71 -70.39
C MET A 12 -32.60 60.16 -68.93
N LEU A 13 -33.61 61.00 -68.74
CA LEU A 13 -34.00 61.39 -67.36
C LEU A 13 -34.69 60.24 -66.62
N ILE A 14 -35.48 59.38 -67.28
CA ILE A 14 -36.08 58.19 -66.68
C ILE A 14 -35.00 57.11 -66.47
N ALA A 15 -34.03 57.00 -67.35
CA ALA A 15 -32.89 56.09 -67.17
C ALA A 15 -31.93 56.56 -66.03
N ALA A 16 -31.80 57.90 -65.91
CA ALA A 16 -31.02 58.47 -64.79
C ALA A 16 -31.74 58.37 -63.41
N LEU A 17 -33.09 58.38 -63.41
CA LEU A 17 -33.88 58.12 -62.24
C LEU A 17 -34.00 56.63 -61.86
N LEU A 18 -33.78 55.73 -62.83
CA LEU A 18 -33.72 54.28 -62.59
C LEU A 18 -32.30 53.79 -62.23
N LEU A 19 -31.27 54.62 -62.37
CA LEU A 19 -29.90 54.35 -61.97
C LEU A 19 -29.50 55.01 -60.61
N CYS A 20 -30.33 55.89 -60.05
CA CYS A 20 -30.26 56.22 -58.65
C CYS A 20 -31.02 55.15 -57.82
N GLY A 21 -30.46 53.93 -57.78
CA GLY A 21 -30.81 52.99 -56.78
C GLY A 21 -30.52 53.69 -55.46
N CYS A 22 -31.55 54.19 -54.76
CA CYS A 22 -31.48 54.31 -53.33
C CYS A 22 -31.27 52.87 -52.83
N GLU A 23 -30.05 52.47 -52.61
CA GLU A 23 -29.78 51.37 -51.71
C GLU A 23 -30.54 51.70 -50.44
N LYS A 24 -31.60 50.94 -50.19
CA LYS A 24 -32.28 51.08 -48.89
C LYS A 24 -31.22 50.80 -47.89
N HIS A 25 -30.78 51.83 -47.19
CA HIS A 25 -29.87 51.68 -46.07
C HIS A 25 -30.52 50.71 -45.10
N ASP A 26 -29.82 49.59 -44.83
CA ASP A 26 -30.27 48.61 -43.83
C ASP A 26 -29.89 49.15 -42.45
N PRO A 27 -30.88 49.52 -41.62
CA PRO A 27 -30.62 50.09 -40.32
C PRO A 27 -29.86 49.14 -39.40
N ASN A 28 -29.82 47.82 -39.71
CA ASN A 28 -29.06 46.83 -38.94
C ASN A 28 -27.55 47.00 -39.14
N LEU A 29 -27.11 47.62 -40.25
CA LEU A 29 -25.69 47.91 -40.52
C LEU A 29 -25.15 49.09 -39.64
N ASP A 30 -26.02 49.90 -39.02
CA ASP A 30 -25.62 51.02 -38.19
C ASP A 30 -25.44 50.63 -36.74
N VAL A 31 -25.85 49.39 -36.33
CA VAL A 31 -25.76 48.94 -34.95
C VAL A 31 -24.32 48.45 -34.66
N VAL A 32 -23.62 49.27 -33.88
CA VAL A 32 -22.25 49.02 -33.44
C VAL A 32 -22.22 48.60 -31.96
N ASP A 33 -23.11 49.15 -31.17
CA ASP A 33 -23.26 48.86 -29.74
C ASP A 33 -24.70 48.42 -29.46
N TYR A 34 -24.85 47.35 -28.69
CA TYR A 34 -26.16 46.81 -28.35
C TYR A 34 -26.21 46.42 -26.86
N THR A 35 -27.36 46.62 -26.24
CA THR A 35 -27.62 46.20 -24.86
C THR A 35 -28.87 45.34 -24.83
N LEU A 36 -28.77 44.15 -24.30
CA LEU A 36 -29.88 43.20 -24.16
C LEU A 36 -29.93 42.70 -22.72
N VAL A 37 -30.90 43.20 -21.95
CA VAL A 37 -31.07 42.80 -20.56
C VAL A 37 -31.96 41.57 -20.48
N ALA A 38 -31.62 40.65 -19.61
CA ALA A 38 -32.33 39.36 -19.42
C ALA A 38 -32.52 38.58 -20.73
N ALA A 39 -31.44 38.48 -21.51
CA ALA A 39 -31.43 37.69 -22.73
C ALA A 39 -31.65 36.21 -22.43
N ASP A 40 -32.36 35.56 -23.33
CA ASP A 40 -32.38 34.10 -23.43
C ASP A 40 -31.56 33.62 -24.65
N ALA A 41 -31.38 32.30 -24.78
CA ALA A 41 -30.61 31.74 -25.89
C ALA A 41 -31.20 32.05 -27.28
N ALA A 42 -32.50 32.21 -27.41
CA ALA A 42 -33.16 32.57 -28.65
C ALA A 42 -32.87 34.03 -29.08
N ALA A 43 -32.94 34.93 -28.11
CA ALA A 43 -32.63 36.34 -28.35
C ALA A 43 -31.19 36.60 -28.78
N LEU A 44 -30.23 35.76 -28.33
CA LEU A 44 -28.83 35.84 -28.77
C LEU A 44 -28.66 35.42 -30.26
N GLN A 45 -29.43 34.46 -30.73
CA GLN A 45 -29.40 34.03 -32.15
C GLN A 45 -29.94 35.12 -33.07
N GLU A 46 -30.87 35.97 -32.61
CA GLU A 46 -31.40 37.07 -33.41
C GLU A 46 -30.38 38.22 -33.60
N LEU A 47 -29.29 38.27 -32.84
CA LEU A 47 -28.26 39.29 -32.95
C LEU A 47 -27.35 39.13 -34.19
N ASP A 48 -27.39 38.01 -34.88
CA ASP A 48 -26.62 37.75 -36.11
C ASP A 48 -26.97 38.69 -37.24
N ILE A 49 -28.13 39.40 -37.16
CA ILE A 49 -28.51 40.45 -38.12
C ILE A 49 -27.64 41.71 -38.02
N TYR A 50 -26.98 41.94 -36.88
CA TYR A 50 -26.14 43.11 -36.62
C TYR A 50 -24.69 42.86 -37.03
N VAL A 51 -24.40 42.82 -38.31
CA VAL A 51 -23.09 42.39 -38.86
C VAL A 51 -21.91 43.31 -38.51
N ASN A 52 -22.20 44.57 -38.05
CA ASN A 52 -21.18 45.54 -37.64
C ASN A 52 -21.08 45.69 -36.12
N LEU A 53 -21.69 44.80 -35.34
CA LEU A 53 -21.68 44.85 -33.89
C LEU A 53 -20.25 44.72 -33.35
N GLN A 54 -19.84 45.67 -32.47
CA GLN A 54 -18.52 45.71 -31.85
C GLN A 54 -18.63 45.53 -30.31
N THR A 55 -19.68 46.01 -29.71
CA THR A 55 -19.90 45.83 -28.26
C THR A 55 -21.31 45.34 -27.99
N LEU A 56 -21.38 44.36 -27.06
CA LEU A 56 -22.65 43.77 -26.63
C LEU A 56 -22.67 43.72 -25.08
N ASP A 57 -23.66 44.37 -24.48
CA ASP A 57 -23.89 44.32 -23.04
C ASP A 57 -25.06 43.37 -22.73
N LEU A 58 -24.73 42.25 -22.07
CA LEU A 58 -25.66 41.21 -21.67
C LEU A 58 -25.81 41.07 -20.14
N ARG A 59 -25.38 42.10 -19.40
CA ARG A 59 -25.51 42.05 -17.92
C ARG A 59 -26.97 41.89 -17.52
N GLY A 60 -27.19 41.05 -16.51
CA GLY A 60 -28.54 40.68 -16.06
C GLY A 60 -29.11 39.45 -16.77
N SER A 61 -28.39 38.82 -17.67
CA SER A 61 -28.80 37.59 -18.38
C SER A 61 -28.23 36.36 -17.69
N ASP A 62 -28.98 35.23 -17.67
CA ASP A 62 -28.61 34.01 -16.96
C ASP A 62 -28.41 32.79 -17.93
N CYS A 63 -28.40 33.02 -19.24
CA CYS A 63 -28.17 32.00 -20.27
C CYS A 63 -26.65 31.82 -20.59
N TYR A 64 -25.83 31.53 -19.59
CA TYR A 64 -24.36 31.58 -19.66
C TYR A 64 -23.76 30.70 -20.76
N ASP A 65 -24.19 29.44 -20.93
CA ASP A 65 -23.72 28.57 -22.00
C ASP A 65 -23.95 29.17 -23.40
N ALA A 66 -25.09 29.85 -23.60
CA ALA A 66 -25.39 30.52 -24.84
C ALA A 66 -24.55 31.79 -25.05
N ILE A 67 -24.29 32.56 -23.99
CA ILE A 67 -23.41 33.74 -23.99
C ILE A 67 -21.97 33.30 -24.37
N GLU A 68 -21.44 32.27 -23.73
CA GLU A 68 -20.09 31.74 -24.00
C GLU A 68 -19.97 31.20 -25.44
N SER A 69 -21.02 30.51 -25.92
CA SER A 69 -21.10 30.06 -27.34
C SER A 69 -21.12 31.23 -28.30
N TYR A 70 -21.85 32.32 -27.97
CA TYR A 70 -21.87 33.55 -28.79
C TYR A 70 -20.49 34.21 -28.82
N ILE A 71 -19.81 34.33 -27.64
CA ILE A 71 -18.44 34.87 -27.58
C ILE A 71 -17.49 34.08 -28.45
N ALA A 72 -17.56 32.74 -28.38
CA ALA A 72 -16.70 31.87 -29.16
C ALA A 72 -16.90 31.98 -30.68
N SER A 73 -18.16 32.21 -31.10
CA SER A 73 -18.51 32.36 -32.54
C SER A 73 -18.32 33.79 -33.05
N HIS A 74 -18.28 34.81 -32.20
CA HIS A 74 -18.14 36.20 -32.56
C HIS A 74 -16.94 36.87 -31.84
N PRO A 75 -15.72 36.44 -32.09
CA PRO A 75 -14.50 36.90 -31.39
C PRO A 75 -14.20 38.38 -31.65
N GLN A 76 -14.83 39.00 -32.65
CA GLN A 76 -14.73 40.43 -32.96
C GLN A 76 -15.63 41.31 -32.09
N VAL A 77 -16.64 40.76 -31.39
CA VAL A 77 -17.58 41.48 -30.56
C VAL A 77 -17.07 41.43 -29.12
N LYS A 78 -16.92 42.62 -28.53
CA LYS A 78 -16.61 42.71 -27.10
C LYS A 78 -17.89 42.53 -26.28
N VAL A 79 -18.09 41.34 -25.75
CA VAL A 79 -19.24 41.01 -24.91
C VAL A 79 -18.94 41.33 -23.44
N THR A 80 -19.88 42.02 -22.78
CA THR A 80 -19.87 42.29 -21.32
C THR A 80 -21.07 41.57 -20.71
N TYR A 81 -20.83 40.72 -19.74
CA TYR A 81 -21.89 40.03 -19.01
C TYR A 81 -21.48 39.87 -17.54
N ASP A 82 -22.40 39.43 -16.72
CA ASP A 82 -22.18 39.10 -15.32
C ASP A 82 -22.83 37.75 -15.00
N VAL A 83 -22.28 37.08 -13.96
CA VAL A 83 -22.72 35.78 -13.48
C VAL A 83 -23.38 35.94 -12.12
N ALA A 84 -24.62 35.49 -11.97
CA ALA A 84 -25.36 35.55 -10.73
C ALA A 84 -25.02 34.38 -9.82
N VAL A 85 -24.41 34.66 -8.68
CA VAL A 85 -24.12 33.68 -7.63
C VAL A 85 -24.86 34.08 -6.36
N ALA A 86 -25.73 33.21 -5.88
CA ALA A 86 -26.50 33.43 -4.65
C ALA A 86 -27.17 34.86 -4.57
N GLY A 87 -27.69 35.32 -5.72
CA GLY A 87 -28.37 36.62 -5.81
C GLY A 87 -27.46 37.84 -6.01
N THR A 88 -26.17 37.70 -5.95
CA THR A 88 -25.17 38.75 -6.27
C THR A 88 -24.58 38.52 -7.65
N ARG A 89 -24.34 39.59 -8.41
CA ARG A 89 -23.79 39.48 -9.76
C ARG A 89 -22.31 39.87 -9.79
N TYR A 90 -21.48 39.02 -10.43
CA TYR A 90 -20.03 39.14 -10.52
C TYR A 90 -19.58 39.18 -11.97
N ALA A 91 -18.49 39.88 -12.25
CA ALA A 91 -17.82 39.76 -13.55
C ALA A 91 -17.27 38.38 -13.75
N PRO A 92 -17.28 37.79 -15.00
CA PRO A 92 -16.84 36.44 -15.23
C PRO A 92 -15.34 36.23 -14.98
N ASP A 93 -14.55 37.30 -14.88
CA ASP A 93 -13.14 37.28 -14.56
C ASP A 93 -12.83 37.49 -13.06
N VAL A 94 -13.83 37.39 -12.21
CA VAL A 94 -13.64 37.45 -10.74
C VAL A 94 -12.72 36.35 -10.27
N GLN A 95 -11.75 36.70 -9.42
CA GLN A 95 -10.80 35.77 -8.85
C GLN A 95 -11.21 35.31 -7.44
N GLN A 96 -11.92 36.13 -6.71
CA GLN A 96 -12.38 35.82 -5.35
C GLN A 96 -13.89 35.99 -5.26
N LEU A 97 -14.55 34.94 -4.79
CA LEU A 97 -15.99 34.94 -4.55
C LEU A 97 -16.22 34.76 -3.07
N LYS A 98 -16.88 35.78 -2.48
CA LYS A 98 -17.32 35.72 -1.10
C LYS A 98 -18.83 35.59 -1.07
N LEU A 99 -19.30 34.49 -0.48
CA LEU A 99 -20.72 34.29 -0.26
C LEU A 99 -21.12 34.82 1.12
N GLU A 100 -22.36 35.29 1.24
CA GLU A 100 -22.93 35.70 2.54
C GLU A 100 -23.32 34.47 3.38
N ASP A 101 -23.56 34.66 4.67
CA ASP A 101 -24.07 33.55 5.53
C ASP A 101 -25.40 33.04 4.98
N GLY A 102 -25.46 31.70 4.78
CA GLY A 102 -26.68 31.09 4.24
C GLY A 102 -26.51 29.61 3.91
N THR A 103 -27.63 29.01 3.53
CA THR A 103 -27.66 27.67 2.99
C THR A 103 -27.63 27.74 1.47
N TYR A 104 -26.72 27.02 0.84
CA TYR A 104 -26.56 26.97 -0.62
C TYR A 104 -26.83 25.58 -1.13
N GLU A 105 -27.61 25.50 -2.23
CA GLU A 105 -27.79 24.22 -2.94
C GLU A 105 -26.52 23.92 -3.75
N LEU A 106 -25.88 22.80 -3.44
CA LEU A 106 -24.59 22.43 -4.03
C LEU A 106 -24.61 22.42 -5.56
N GLU A 107 -25.62 21.77 -6.17
CA GLU A 107 -25.74 21.66 -7.63
C GLU A 107 -25.83 23.03 -8.30
N ALA A 108 -26.62 23.95 -7.74
CA ALA A 108 -26.77 25.31 -8.25
C ALA A 108 -25.45 26.10 -8.15
N LEU A 109 -24.70 25.91 -7.04
CA LEU A 109 -23.41 26.54 -6.84
C LEU A 109 -22.37 26.04 -7.86
N LEU A 110 -22.28 24.71 -8.04
CA LEU A 110 -21.37 24.09 -9.01
C LEU A 110 -21.70 24.54 -10.44
N ASP A 111 -22.99 24.59 -10.79
CA ASP A 111 -23.44 24.96 -12.12
C ASP A 111 -23.06 26.39 -12.47
N VAL A 112 -23.14 27.30 -11.52
CA VAL A 112 -22.79 28.72 -11.74
C VAL A 112 -21.27 28.95 -11.73
N MET A 113 -20.53 28.26 -10.84
CA MET A 113 -19.08 28.42 -10.71
C MET A 113 -18.30 28.04 -11.97
N LYS A 114 -18.82 27.12 -12.81
CA LYS A 114 -18.18 26.74 -14.07
C LYS A 114 -18.06 27.92 -15.05
N HIS A 115 -18.90 28.97 -14.88
CA HIS A 115 -18.91 30.17 -15.71
C HIS A 115 -18.00 31.31 -15.16
N LEU A 116 -17.19 30.99 -14.12
CA LEU A 116 -16.21 31.88 -13.51
C LEU A 116 -14.78 31.31 -13.72
N PRO A 117 -14.26 31.32 -14.95
CA PRO A 117 -13.05 30.56 -15.32
C PRO A 117 -11.75 31.06 -14.64
N LYS A 118 -11.80 32.25 -14.01
CA LYS A 118 -10.65 32.81 -13.28
C LYS A 118 -10.81 32.76 -11.75
N LEU A 119 -11.85 32.08 -11.27
CA LEU A 119 -12.09 31.93 -9.85
C LEU A 119 -10.99 31.07 -9.22
N ASP A 120 -10.24 31.64 -8.27
CA ASP A 120 -9.16 30.98 -7.53
C ASP A 120 -9.47 30.82 -6.04
N THR A 121 -10.37 31.65 -5.50
CA THR A 121 -10.73 31.64 -4.07
C THR A 121 -12.24 31.73 -3.87
N LEU A 122 -12.78 30.80 -3.11
CA LEU A 122 -14.17 30.79 -2.64
C LEU A 122 -14.20 30.92 -1.13
N GLU A 123 -14.81 32.00 -0.61
CA GLU A 123 -15.04 32.21 0.82
C GLU A 123 -16.48 31.86 1.18
N LEU A 124 -16.64 30.88 2.08
CA LEU A 124 -17.91 30.32 2.51
C LEU A 124 -18.12 30.50 4.04
N PRO A 125 -18.40 31.68 4.56
CA PRO A 125 -18.69 31.80 5.98
C PRO A 125 -20.03 31.12 6.29
N LYS A 126 -20.07 30.16 7.23
CA LYS A 126 -21.31 29.51 7.74
C LYS A 126 -22.28 29.03 6.66
N THR A 127 -21.78 28.36 5.64
CA THR A 127 -22.55 27.99 4.44
C THR A 127 -23.58 26.89 4.62
N GLY A 128 -23.53 26.13 5.72
CA GLY A 128 -24.37 24.96 5.93
C GLY A 128 -24.05 23.77 5.01
N LEU A 129 -22.94 23.82 4.25
CA LEU A 129 -22.46 22.67 3.46
C LEU A 129 -21.79 21.63 4.37
N THR A 130 -22.02 20.35 4.06
CA THR A 130 -21.38 19.23 4.75
C THR A 130 -19.95 18.99 4.25
N ALA A 131 -19.18 18.18 4.98
CA ALA A 131 -17.82 17.76 4.57
C ALA A 131 -17.83 17.12 3.18
N ASP A 132 -18.80 16.24 2.89
CA ASP A 132 -18.95 15.58 1.58
C ASP A 132 -19.23 16.60 0.46
N GLN A 133 -20.09 17.58 0.72
CA GLN A 133 -20.39 18.64 -0.23
C GLN A 133 -19.17 19.52 -0.53
N LEU A 134 -18.38 19.84 0.48
CA LEU A 134 -17.10 20.55 0.32
C LEU A 134 -16.08 19.72 -0.45
N ALA A 135 -16.05 18.41 -0.25
CA ALA A 135 -15.20 17.48 -1.02
C ALA A 135 -15.60 17.48 -2.51
N VAL A 136 -16.90 17.46 -2.83
CA VAL A 136 -17.40 17.56 -4.21
C VAL A 136 -17.00 18.87 -4.88
N ILE A 137 -17.03 20.00 -4.16
CA ILE A 137 -16.54 21.28 -4.70
C ILE A 137 -15.05 21.17 -5.06
N ARG A 138 -14.21 20.62 -4.19
CA ARG A 138 -12.77 20.46 -4.44
C ARG A 138 -12.47 19.50 -5.61
N GLU A 139 -13.27 18.45 -5.76
CA GLU A 139 -13.14 17.50 -6.88
C GLU A 139 -13.45 18.17 -8.23
N ASN A 140 -14.53 18.98 -8.30
CA ASN A 140 -14.91 19.66 -9.53
C ASN A 140 -14.01 20.85 -9.85
N PHE A 141 -13.42 21.49 -8.83
CA PHE A 141 -12.55 22.66 -8.96
C PHE A 141 -11.22 22.46 -8.22
N PRO A 142 -10.32 21.60 -8.72
CA PRO A 142 -9.12 21.19 -7.99
C PRO A 142 -8.09 22.29 -7.73
N ASN A 143 -8.19 23.42 -8.45
CA ASN A 143 -7.32 24.59 -8.26
C ASN A 143 -7.96 25.69 -7.39
N LEU A 144 -9.20 25.49 -6.95
CA LEU A 144 -9.94 26.45 -6.16
C LEU A 144 -9.57 26.33 -4.67
N THR A 145 -9.15 27.42 -4.08
CA THR A 145 -9.00 27.52 -2.62
C THR A 145 -10.38 27.79 -2.01
N VAL A 146 -10.86 26.89 -1.16
CA VAL A 146 -12.16 27.02 -0.47
C VAL A 146 -11.91 27.34 0.98
N ASN A 147 -12.19 28.58 1.39
CA ASN A 147 -12.04 29.08 2.74
C ASN A 147 -13.41 29.11 3.46
N TYR A 148 -13.47 28.53 4.64
CA TYR A 148 -14.69 28.53 5.46
C TYR A 148 -14.37 28.46 6.95
N THR A 149 -15.37 28.74 7.78
CA THR A 149 -15.31 28.55 9.22
C THR A 149 -16.30 27.47 9.66
N VAL A 150 -15.93 26.76 10.72
CA VAL A 150 -16.77 25.77 11.38
C VAL A 150 -16.99 26.18 12.80
N GLU A 151 -18.25 26.16 13.26
CA GLU A 151 -18.56 26.33 14.68
C GLU A 151 -18.26 25.04 15.44
N LEU A 152 -17.15 24.99 16.19
CA LEU A 152 -16.66 23.86 16.91
C LEU A 152 -16.52 24.20 18.40
N LEU A 153 -17.18 23.43 19.27
CA LEU A 153 -17.14 23.62 20.73
C LEU A 153 -17.47 25.08 21.18
N GLY A 154 -18.41 25.74 20.47
CA GLY A 154 -18.82 27.09 20.75
C GLY A 154 -17.88 28.20 20.26
N GLN A 155 -16.88 27.84 19.45
CA GLN A 155 -15.95 28.77 18.81
C GLN A 155 -15.99 28.62 17.28
N GLU A 156 -15.79 29.73 16.57
CA GLU A 156 -15.57 29.66 15.12
C GLU A 156 -14.10 29.38 14.85
N VAL A 157 -13.82 28.28 14.14
CA VAL A 157 -12.47 27.88 13.72
C VAL A 157 -12.38 27.84 12.21
N GLY A 158 -11.24 28.24 11.65
CA GLY A 158 -11.00 28.17 10.21
C GLY A 158 -10.76 26.74 9.73
N PHE A 159 -11.04 26.47 8.46
CA PHE A 159 -10.75 25.20 7.79
C PHE A 159 -9.25 24.83 7.83
N ASP A 160 -8.38 25.80 8.07
CA ASP A 160 -6.92 25.69 8.18
C ASP A 160 -6.44 25.30 9.59
N LEU A 161 -7.35 25.00 10.51
CA LEU A 161 -7.01 24.51 11.84
C LEU A 161 -6.15 23.24 11.73
N THR A 162 -4.98 23.24 12.38
CA THR A 162 -4.04 22.11 12.33
C THR A 162 -4.02 21.29 13.62
N GLU A 163 -4.46 21.84 14.72
CA GLU A 163 -4.42 21.21 16.04
C GLU A 163 -5.71 21.47 16.81
N ILE A 164 -6.19 20.46 17.53
CA ILE A 164 -7.35 20.59 18.42
C ILE A 164 -7.12 19.84 19.72
N ASP A 165 -7.57 20.43 20.81
CA ASP A 165 -7.59 19.80 22.14
C ASP A 165 -9.03 19.34 22.47
N LEU A 166 -9.20 18.01 22.54
CA LEU A 166 -10.43 17.34 22.94
C LEU A 166 -10.30 16.68 24.32
N SER A 167 -9.16 16.88 25.03
CA SER A 167 -8.88 16.20 26.31
C SER A 167 -9.89 16.50 27.43
N GLY A 168 -10.57 17.64 27.32
CA GLY A 168 -11.62 18.05 28.28
C GLY A 168 -12.99 17.41 28.03
N LEU A 169 -13.18 16.72 26.90
CA LEU A 169 -14.46 16.10 26.53
C LEU A 169 -14.57 14.68 27.09
N THR A 170 -15.80 14.24 27.28
CA THR A 170 -16.13 12.82 27.49
C THR A 170 -16.49 12.16 26.15
N ALA A 171 -16.45 10.81 26.10
CA ALA A 171 -16.83 10.05 24.93
C ALA A 171 -18.28 10.35 24.46
N GLU A 172 -19.17 10.70 25.39
CA GLU A 172 -20.57 11.05 25.10
C GLU A 172 -20.71 12.43 24.44
N GLU A 173 -19.78 13.34 24.69
CA GLU A 173 -19.74 14.67 24.08
C GLU A 173 -19.14 14.65 22.66
N VAL A 174 -18.42 13.57 22.30
CA VAL A 174 -17.94 13.31 20.93
C VAL A 174 -19.04 12.56 20.16
N ASP A 175 -20.12 13.31 19.92
CA ASP A 175 -21.29 12.83 19.19
C ASP A 175 -21.10 12.91 17.67
N GLU A 176 -22.11 12.44 16.91
CA GLU A 176 -22.11 12.47 15.45
C GLU A 176 -21.97 13.90 14.90
N ALA A 177 -22.61 14.88 15.54
CA ALA A 177 -22.55 16.28 15.10
C ALA A 177 -21.14 16.87 15.25
N LEU A 178 -20.41 16.51 16.30
CA LEU A 178 -19.00 16.90 16.45
C LEU A 178 -18.13 16.19 15.40
N MET A 179 -18.37 14.91 15.15
CA MET A 179 -17.64 14.13 14.13
C MET A 179 -17.80 14.72 12.72
N GLU A 180 -19.03 15.10 12.33
CA GLU A 180 -19.29 15.78 11.06
C GLU A 180 -18.51 17.10 10.96
N LYS A 181 -18.46 17.88 12.04
CA LYS A 181 -17.70 19.13 12.07
C LYS A 181 -16.19 18.91 11.97
N LEU A 182 -15.66 17.88 12.62
CA LEU A 182 -14.24 17.52 12.53
C LEU A 182 -13.85 17.09 11.11
N GLN A 183 -14.71 16.40 10.40
CA GLN A 183 -14.50 16.05 8.98
C GLN A 183 -14.38 17.26 8.06
N MET A 184 -14.96 18.40 8.47
CA MET A 184 -14.84 19.65 7.74
C MET A 184 -13.46 20.32 7.89
N LEU A 185 -12.55 19.79 8.71
CA LEU A 185 -11.24 20.35 9.01
C LEU A 185 -10.12 19.53 8.34
N PRO A 186 -9.92 19.64 7.02
CA PRO A 186 -9.01 18.75 6.26
C PRO A 186 -7.54 18.96 6.58
N ASN A 187 -7.18 20.07 7.23
CA ASN A 187 -5.81 20.39 7.62
C ASN A 187 -5.49 19.98 9.06
N LEU A 188 -6.44 19.34 9.75
CA LEU A 188 -6.24 18.89 11.12
C LEU A 188 -5.24 17.73 11.15
N THR A 189 -4.06 17.98 11.73
CA THR A 189 -2.94 17.03 11.80
C THR A 189 -2.68 16.52 13.21
N ASN A 190 -3.14 17.23 14.25
CA ASN A 190 -2.93 16.85 15.64
C ASN A 190 -4.23 16.94 16.46
N VAL A 191 -4.53 15.87 17.19
CA VAL A 191 -5.66 15.82 18.13
C VAL A 191 -5.14 15.42 19.50
N GLN A 192 -5.28 16.31 20.47
CA GLN A 192 -4.92 16.05 21.86
C GLN A 192 -6.10 15.38 22.57
N LEU A 193 -5.89 14.16 23.08
CA LEU A 193 -6.88 13.35 23.81
C LEU A 193 -6.50 13.13 25.27
N MET A 194 -5.31 13.58 25.69
CA MET A 194 -4.80 13.44 27.04
C MET A 194 -4.79 14.81 27.75
N ALA A 195 -5.30 14.84 28.96
CA ALA A 195 -5.17 16.00 29.83
C ALA A 195 -3.72 16.18 30.33
N GLU A 196 -3.39 17.34 30.90
CA GLU A 196 -2.04 17.65 31.41
C GLU A 196 -1.55 16.66 32.50
N ASP A 197 -2.48 16.08 33.26
CA ASP A 197 -2.17 15.09 34.29
C ASP A 197 -1.95 13.66 33.75
N GLY A 198 -2.04 13.49 32.42
CA GLY A 198 -1.85 12.21 31.76
C GLY A 198 -3.08 11.29 31.78
N THR A 199 -4.25 11.82 32.11
CA THR A 199 -5.52 11.08 32.04
C THR A 199 -6.26 11.34 30.73
N SER A 200 -7.16 10.42 30.36
CA SER A 200 -8.08 10.58 29.23
C SER A 200 -9.45 10.04 29.59
N ASN A 201 -10.49 10.69 29.10
CA ASN A 201 -11.88 10.24 29.23
C ASN A 201 -12.32 9.28 28.10
N PHE A 202 -11.44 9.01 27.13
CA PHE A 202 -11.72 8.20 25.96
C PHE A 202 -11.31 6.74 26.19
N ALA A 203 -12.15 5.81 25.75
CA ALA A 203 -11.76 4.42 25.60
C ALA A 203 -11.14 4.17 24.19
N PRO A 204 -10.36 3.10 23.99
CA PRO A 204 -9.80 2.77 22.67
C PRO A 204 -10.80 2.77 21.51
N VAL A 205 -12.03 2.35 21.74
CA VAL A 205 -13.11 2.35 20.73
C VAL A 205 -13.50 3.76 20.29
N ASP A 206 -13.46 4.73 21.19
CA ASP A 206 -13.78 6.13 20.88
C ASP A 206 -12.66 6.77 20.08
N VAL A 207 -11.41 6.45 20.44
CA VAL A 207 -10.21 6.87 19.69
C VAL A 207 -10.23 6.29 18.28
N LYS A 208 -10.63 5.03 18.11
CA LYS A 208 -10.79 4.42 16.78
C LYS A 208 -11.81 5.16 15.93
N ARG A 209 -12.95 5.52 16.50
CA ARG A 209 -13.96 6.33 15.78
C ARG A 209 -13.40 7.69 15.32
N LEU A 210 -12.62 8.35 16.17
CA LEU A 210 -11.93 9.61 15.80
C LEU A 210 -10.90 9.39 14.68
N MET A 211 -10.11 8.32 14.74
CA MET A 211 -9.15 7.96 13.69
C MET A 211 -9.83 7.67 12.35
N ASP A 212 -11.00 7.03 12.35
CA ASP A 212 -11.77 6.77 11.14
C ASP A 212 -12.29 8.05 10.47
N VAL A 213 -12.64 9.04 11.29
CA VAL A 213 -13.11 10.35 10.83
C VAL A 213 -11.95 11.26 10.39
N LEU A 214 -10.80 11.13 11.02
CA LEU A 214 -9.60 11.95 10.82
C LEU A 214 -8.37 11.09 10.48
N PRO A 215 -8.36 10.37 9.34
CA PRO A 215 -7.33 9.36 9.05
C PRO A 215 -5.92 9.93 8.87
N GLY A 216 -5.79 11.26 8.71
CA GLY A 216 -4.49 11.94 8.60
C GLY A 216 -3.99 12.60 9.88
N ALA A 217 -4.78 12.60 10.95
CA ALA A 217 -4.44 13.30 12.19
C ALA A 217 -3.71 12.36 13.18
N ALA A 218 -2.57 12.83 13.70
CA ALA A 218 -1.92 12.18 14.83
C ALA A 218 -2.75 12.42 16.09
N MET A 219 -3.02 11.35 16.84
CA MET A 219 -3.76 11.41 18.10
C MET A 219 -2.82 11.10 19.24
N ASN A 220 -2.61 12.06 20.14
CA ASN A 220 -1.86 11.84 21.36
C ASN A 220 -2.78 11.16 22.37
N TYR A 221 -2.59 9.83 22.55
CA TYR A 221 -3.40 9.02 23.45
C TYR A 221 -2.58 7.91 24.07
N SER A 222 -2.84 7.61 25.34
CA SER A 222 -2.28 6.47 26.04
C SER A 222 -3.38 5.73 26.82
N PHE A 223 -3.20 4.42 26.96
CA PHE A 223 -4.15 3.55 27.65
C PHE A 223 -3.43 2.38 28.32
N GLU A 224 -4.12 1.74 29.24
CA GLU A 224 -3.61 0.54 29.88
C GLU A 224 -4.02 -0.70 29.08
N LEU A 225 -3.03 -1.53 28.71
CA LEU A 225 -3.24 -2.81 28.04
C LEU A 225 -2.55 -3.90 28.86
N PHE A 226 -3.32 -4.77 29.50
CA PHE A 226 -2.84 -5.84 30.39
C PHE A 226 -1.83 -5.38 31.44
N GLY A 227 -2.05 -4.19 32.03
CA GLY A 227 -1.20 -3.61 33.08
C GLY A 227 0.08 -2.96 32.57
N LYS A 228 0.13 -2.65 31.29
CA LYS A 228 1.19 -1.86 30.65
C LYS A 228 0.59 -0.64 30.01
N THR A 229 1.14 0.54 30.29
CA THR A 229 0.78 1.76 29.56
C THR A 229 1.33 1.68 28.15
N VAL A 230 0.45 1.85 27.16
CA VAL A 230 0.74 1.86 25.71
C VAL A 230 0.27 3.18 25.14
N THR A 231 1.01 3.71 24.16
CA THR A 231 0.71 4.99 23.50
C THR A 231 0.53 4.81 22.01
N THR A 232 -0.24 5.69 21.39
CA THR A 232 -0.41 5.73 19.93
C THR A 232 0.87 6.01 19.14
N ALA A 233 1.93 6.47 19.84
CA ALA A 233 3.25 6.71 19.28
C ALA A 233 4.17 5.48 19.33
N ASP A 234 3.78 4.40 20.05
CA ASP A 234 4.63 3.24 20.23
C ASP A 234 4.81 2.47 18.92
N GLU A 235 6.06 2.36 18.46
CA GLU A 235 6.43 1.53 17.32
C GLU A 235 6.53 0.04 17.69
N ARG A 236 6.67 -0.25 18.99
CA ARG A 236 6.91 -1.60 19.50
C ARG A 236 6.19 -1.84 20.83
N VAL A 237 5.31 -2.85 20.83
CA VAL A 237 4.58 -3.29 22.02
C VAL A 237 4.96 -4.74 22.34
N GLU A 238 5.30 -5.04 23.60
CA GLU A 238 5.76 -6.37 24.00
C GLU A 238 5.11 -6.84 25.30
N PHE A 239 4.58 -8.07 25.25
CA PHE A 239 4.14 -8.84 26.40
C PHE A 239 4.95 -10.14 26.48
N LYS A 240 5.48 -10.47 27.67
CA LYS A 240 6.37 -11.63 27.85
C LYS A 240 6.01 -12.38 29.11
N ASN A 241 5.80 -13.70 29.01
CA ASN A 241 5.53 -14.59 30.11
C ASN A 241 4.35 -14.12 31.01
N GLN A 242 3.32 -13.59 30.38
CA GLN A 242 2.11 -13.08 31.00
C GLN A 242 0.90 -13.84 30.45
N MET A 243 0.10 -14.44 31.37
CA MET A 243 -1.11 -15.14 30.98
C MET A 243 -2.17 -14.12 30.46
N ILE A 244 -2.36 -14.05 29.18
CA ILE A 244 -3.41 -13.26 28.52
C ILE A 244 -4.53 -14.20 28.05
N GLY A 245 -4.17 -15.30 27.38
CA GLY A 245 -5.11 -16.27 26.83
C GLY A 245 -5.88 -15.77 25.60
N ASN A 246 -6.69 -16.64 25.01
CA ASN A 246 -7.51 -16.29 23.84
C ASN A 246 -8.56 -15.22 24.17
N ASP A 247 -9.00 -15.15 25.43
CA ASP A 247 -10.00 -14.17 25.88
C ASP A 247 -9.50 -12.72 25.78
N GLY A 248 -8.18 -12.50 25.77
CA GLY A 248 -7.59 -11.18 25.58
C GLY A 248 -7.51 -10.69 24.13
N ILE A 249 -7.83 -11.52 23.15
CA ILE A 249 -7.73 -11.15 21.73
C ILE A 249 -8.60 -9.96 21.33
N PRO A 250 -9.85 -9.83 21.80
CA PRO A 250 -10.65 -8.65 21.47
C PRO A 250 -10.00 -7.34 21.94
N GLU A 251 -9.35 -7.34 23.13
CA GLU A 251 -8.65 -6.19 23.66
C GLU A 251 -7.37 -5.89 22.86
N ILE A 252 -6.63 -6.93 22.44
CA ILE A 252 -5.47 -6.78 21.55
C ILE A 252 -5.88 -6.16 20.20
N ARG A 253 -6.98 -6.62 19.61
CA ARG A 253 -7.51 -6.06 18.36
C ARG A 253 -7.87 -4.59 18.52
N ALA A 254 -8.62 -4.25 19.55
CA ALA A 254 -8.99 -2.88 19.86
C ALA A 254 -7.75 -1.98 20.07
N ALA A 255 -6.68 -2.52 20.65
CA ALA A 255 -5.40 -1.82 20.78
C ALA A 255 -4.72 -1.63 19.43
N LEU A 256 -4.59 -2.68 18.61
CA LEU A 256 -3.95 -2.59 17.29
C LEU A 256 -4.69 -1.64 16.34
N ASP A 257 -6.01 -1.55 16.45
CA ASP A 257 -6.84 -0.63 15.67
C ASP A 257 -6.50 0.85 15.90
N ILE A 258 -5.87 1.18 17.03
CA ILE A 258 -5.50 2.55 17.41
C ILE A 258 -3.99 2.78 17.57
N LEU A 259 -3.17 1.83 17.13
CA LEU A 259 -1.71 1.91 17.18
C LEU A 259 -1.12 2.04 15.76
N PRO A 260 -1.35 3.15 15.04
CA PRO A 260 -0.96 3.28 13.63
C PRO A 260 0.55 3.22 13.40
N ASN A 261 1.35 3.48 14.45
CA ASN A 261 2.81 3.47 14.38
C ASN A 261 3.41 2.12 14.79
N CYS A 262 2.59 1.17 15.31
CA CYS A 262 3.09 -0.10 15.80
C CYS A 262 3.49 -1.03 14.64
N THR A 263 4.79 -1.20 14.47
CA THR A 263 5.38 -2.10 13.46
C THR A 263 5.84 -3.44 14.02
N TYR A 264 5.79 -3.61 15.34
CA TYR A 264 6.18 -4.85 16.01
C TYR A 264 5.36 -5.09 17.27
N PHE A 265 4.57 -6.18 17.29
CA PHE A 265 3.73 -6.56 18.41
C PHE A 265 4.10 -7.96 18.91
N LEU A 266 4.73 -8.06 20.08
CA LEU A 266 5.24 -9.30 20.65
C LEU A 266 4.31 -9.86 21.71
N LEU A 267 3.87 -11.11 21.52
CA LEU A 267 3.08 -11.90 22.46
C LEU A 267 3.86 -13.17 22.87
N ASP A 268 5.02 -12.97 23.52
CA ASP A 268 5.93 -14.04 23.87
C ASP A 268 5.43 -14.85 25.08
N ASN A 269 4.99 -16.09 24.80
CA ASN A 269 4.50 -17.01 25.84
C ASN A 269 3.33 -16.42 26.67
N CYS A 270 2.29 -15.94 25.96
CA CYS A 270 1.14 -15.29 26.57
C CYS A 270 -0.09 -16.21 26.75
N GLY A 271 0.05 -17.52 26.55
CA GLY A 271 -1.05 -18.49 26.74
C GLY A 271 -2.14 -18.41 25.67
N ILE A 272 -1.81 -17.87 24.47
CA ILE A 272 -2.71 -17.75 23.34
C ILE A 272 -2.39 -18.86 22.34
N ASP A 273 -3.42 -19.44 21.71
CA ASP A 273 -3.26 -20.49 20.72
C ASP A 273 -2.59 -19.96 19.45
N ASN A 274 -1.72 -20.79 18.85
CA ASN A 274 -0.96 -20.42 17.66
C ASN A 274 -1.85 -20.04 16.46
N GLU A 275 -2.96 -20.74 16.27
CA GLU A 275 -3.94 -20.50 15.20
C GLU A 275 -4.56 -19.12 15.35
N VAL A 276 -4.93 -18.73 16.57
CA VAL A 276 -5.51 -17.42 16.89
C VAL A 276 -4.49 -16.29 16.64
N LEU A 277 -3.21 -16.53 17.01
CA LEU A 277 -2.13 -15.57 16.75
C LEU A 277 -1.81 -15.46 15.26
N ALA A 278 -1.95 -16.55 14.50
CA ALA A 278 -1.78 -16.52 13.05
C ALA A 278 -2.87 -15.71 12.36
N GLU A 279 -4.13 -15.87 12.77
CA GLU A 279 -5.25 -15.03 12.30
C GLU A 279 -5.00 -13.55 12.64
N LEU A 280 -4.58 -13.26 13.88
CA LEU A 280 -4.25 -11.88 14.28
C LEU A 280 -3.15 -11.28 13.41
N ARG A 281 -2.11 -12.05 13.07
CA ARG A 281 -1.04 -11.59 12.17
C ARG A 281 -1.51 -11.31 10.75
N GLU A 282 -2.47 -12.09 10.24
CA GLU A 282 -3.08 -11.89 8.93
C GLU A 282 -3.97 -10.64 8.88
N ASP A 283 -4.71 -10.38 9.97
CA ASP A 283 -5.61 -9.23 10.08
C ASP A 283 -4.85 -7.90 10.25
N TYR A 284 -3.62 -7.93 10.81
CA TYR A 284 -2.79 -6.75 11.07
C TYR A 284 -1.41 -6.87 10.40
N PRO A 285 -1.33 -6.85 9.05
CA PRO A 285 -0.08 -7.09 8.32
C PRO A 285 1.00 -6.02 8.55
N ASP A 286 0.59 -4.79 8.90
CA ASP A 286 1.51 -3.67 9.16
C ASP A 286 2.14 -3.76 10.55
N ALA A 287 1.45 -4.36 11.50
CA ALA A 287 1.98 -4.69 12.81
C ALA A 287 2.54 -6.11 12.79
N LYS A 288 3.87 -6.25 12.73
CA LYS A 288 4.51 -7.57 12.76
C LYS A 288 4.19 -8.30 14.08
N VAL A 289 3.11 -9.12 14.07
CA VAL A 289 2.72 -9.92 15.24
C VAL A 289 3.64 -11.12 15.38
N VAL A 290 4.34 -11.19 16.51
CA VAL A 290 5.35 -12.21 16.81
C VAL A 290 5.00 -12.92 18.12
N TRP A 291 5.20 -14.23 18.14
CA TRP A 291 5.00 -15.03 19.35
C TRP A 291 6.01 -16.17 19.43
N ARG A 292 6.01 -16.89 20.57
CA ARG A 292 6.89 -18.02 20.77
C ARG A 292 6.16 -19.33 20.47
N VAL A 293 6.77 -20.16 19.61
CA VAL A 293 6.33 -21.53 19.35
C VAL A 293 7.19 -22.51 20.15
N PHE A 294 6.56 -23.62 20.59
CA PHE A 294 7.19 -24.65 21.42
C PHE A 294 7.00 -26.01 20.79
N TRP A 295 8.06 -26.85 20.81
CA TRP A 295 7.95 -28.26 20.41
C TRP A 295 8.86 -29.17 21.22
N LYS A 296 8.48 -30.43 21.30
CA LYS A 296 9.24 -31.48 22.00
C LYS A 296 9.62 -31.11 23.45
N LYS A 297 8.86 -30.24 24.14
CA LYS A 297 9.09 -29.78 25.53
C LYS A 297 10.45 -29.13 25.81
N LYS A 298 11.34 -28.99 24.85
CA LYS A 298 12.69 -28.41 25.04
C LYS A 298 13.07 -27.36 24.00
N TYR A 299 12.43 -27.37 22.86
CA TYR A 299 12.72 -26.42 21.80
C TYR A 299 11.68 -25.32 21.77
N HIS A 300 12.12 -24.11 21.54
CA HIS A 300 11.25 -22.98 21.33
C HIS A 300 12.01 -21.87 20.56
N VAL A 301 11.29 -21.08 19.79
CA VAL A 301 11.78 -19.87 19.12
C VAL A 301 10.66 -18.86 19.02
N LEU A 302 11.00 -17.61 18.81
CA LEU A 302 10.03 -16.62 18.30
C LEU A 302 9.76 -16.88 16.81
N THR A 303 8.55 -16.58 16.35
CA THR A 303 8.11 -16.85 14.97
C THR A 303 8.87 -16.05 13.92
N ASP A 304 9.53 -14.95 14.31
CA ASP A 304 10.38 -14.13 13.45
C ASP A 304 11.86 -14.55 13.46
N THR A 305 12.17 -15.73 14.01
CA THR A 305 13.54 -16.26 14.01
C THR A 305 14.04 -16.51 12.61
N GLU A 306 15.30 -16.18 12.34
CA GLU A 306 15.97 -16.53 11.08
C GLU A 306 16.65 -17.90 11.15
N MET A 307 16.87 -18.47 12.35
CA MET A 307 17.61 -19.71 12.51
C MET A 307 16.92 -20.68 13.46
N ILE A 308 16.76 -21.92 13.00
CA ILE A 308 16.29 -23.05 13.80
C ILE A 308 17.33 -24.17 13.74
N ASN A 309 17.73 -24.66 14.94
CA ASN A 309 18.58 -25.80 15.08
C ASN A 309 17.97 -26.75 16.13
N CYS A 310 17.53 -27.94 15.69
CA CYS A 310 16.98 -28.94 16.57
C CYS A 310 17.27 -30.35 16.05
N ASN A 311 17.21 -31.35 16.92
CA ASN A 311 17.48 -32.73 16.55
C ASN A 311 16.55 -33.74 17.23
N GLY A 312 16.55 -34.97 16.69
CA GLY A 312 15.75 -36.09 17.21
C GLY A 312 14.25 -35.76 17.19
N VAL A 313 13.79 -34.94 16.25
CA VAL A 313 12.39 -34.53 16.08
C VAL A 313 11.64 -35.50 15.15
N ARG A 314 10.30 -35.44 15.22
CA ARG A 314 9.36 -36.09 14.33
C ARG A 314 8.65 -35.06 13.46
N SER A 315 8.10 -35.48 12.33
CA SER A 315 7.38 -34.58 11.43
C SER A 315 6.22 -33.88 12.12
N GLU A 316 5.43 -34.61 12.91
CA GLU A 316 4.31 -34.06 13.67
C GLU A 316 4.74 -33.09 14.79
N GLU A 317 5.94 -33.26 15.35
CA GLU A 317 6.46 -32.35 16.39
C GLU A 317 6.88 -30.99 15.84
N ILE A 318 7.34 -30.94 14.60
CA ILE A 318 7.81 -29.70 13.95
C ILE A 318 6.75 -29.01 13.12
N GLU A 319 5.53 -29.51 13.04
CA GLU A 319 4.45 -28.85 12.29
C GLU A 319 4.20 -27.42 12.75
N VAL A 320 4.42 -27.16 14.05
CA VAL A 320 4.30 -25.80 14.63
C VAL A 320 5.25 -24.77 14.00
N LEU A 321 6.33 -25.22 13.37
CA LEU A 321 7.28 -24.35 12.67
C LEU A 321 6.66 -23.69 11.41
N LYS A 322 5.47 -24.13 10.98
CA LYS A 322 4.71 -23.47 9.90
C LYS A 322 4.46 -21.97 10.15
N TYR A 323 4.55 -21.54 11.39
CA TYR A 323 4.38 -20.12 11.78
C TYR A 323 5.67 -19.30 11.67
N CYS A 324 6.83 -19.95 11.46
CA CYS A 324 8.15 -19.34 11.37
C CYS A 324 8.53 -18.98 9.93
N ASN A 325 7.87 -17.98 9.36
CA ASN A 325 8.02 -17.63 7.94
C ASN A 325 9.32 -16.87 7.61
N ASP A 326 10.03 -16.39 8.63
CA ASP A 326 11.29 -15.65 8.50
C ASP A 326 12.53 -16.53 8.51
N VAL A 327 12.38 -17.86 8.64
CA VAL A 327 13.50 -18.79 8.70
C VAL A 327 14.34 -18.78 7.42
N VAL A 328 15.62 -18.52 7.61
CA VAL A 328 16.66 -18.52 6.57
C VAL A 328 17.53 -19.79 6.69
N TYR A 329 17.77 -20.23 7.92
CA TYR A 329 18.66 -21.35 8.25
C TYR A 329 17.94 -22.40 9.10
N LEU A 330 17.78 -23.61 8.55
CA LEU A 330 17.10 -24.71 9.20
C LEU A 330 18.03 -25.93 9.32
N ASP A 331 18.31 -26.36 10.55
CA ASP A 331 18.94 -27.67 10.84
C ASP A 331 18.00 -28.51 11.71
N ILE A 332 17.42 -29.54 11.11
CA ILE A 332 16.58 -30.56 11.73
C ILE A 332 17.20 -31.96 11.58
N GLY A 333 18.51 -31.99 11.37
CA GLY A 333 19.26 -33.22 11.19
C GLY A 333 19.31 -34.11 12.43
N HIS A 334 19.89 -35.31 12.27
CA HIS A 334 19.95 -36.36 13.31
C HIS A 334 18.59 -36.66 13.92
N SER A 335 17.60 -36.82 13.04
CA SER A 335 16.19 -37.01 13.38
C SER A 335 15.67 -38.31 12.74
N ASP A 336 16.06 -39.45 13.29
CA ASP A 336 15.77 -40.81 12.78
C ASP A 336 14.28 -41.10 12.49
N TYR A 337 13.37 -40.29 13.04
CA TYR A 337 11.92 -40.43 12.89
C TYR A 337 11.30 -39.32 12.04
N LEU A 338 12.12 -38.44 11.51
CA LEU A 338 11.66 -37.38 10.58
C LEU A 338 11.47 -38.01 9.19
N ASP A 339 10.24 -38.13 8.76
CA ASP A 339 9.86 -38.73 7.47
C ASP A 339 9.28 -37.71 6.47
N SER A 340 8.99 -36.51 6.91
CA SER A 340 8.50 -35.42 6.06
C SER A 340 9.15 -34.08 6.45
N ILE A 341 9.39 -33.26 5.45
CA ILE A 341 9.80 -31.85 5.56
C ILE A 341 8.71 -30.90 5.03
N GLU A 342 7.45 -31.33 5.08
CA GLU A 342 6.30 -30.56 4.59
C GLU A 342 6.26 -29.13 5.15
N VAL A 343 6.75 -28.96 6.39
CA VAL A 343 6.79 -27.66 7.08
C VAL A 343 7.64 -26.61 6.35
N VAL A 344 8.63 -27.00 5.56
CA VAL A 344 9.51 -26.03 4.85
C VAL A 344 8.78 -25.24 3.76
N LYS A 345 7.63 -25.71 3.30
CA LYS A 345 6.80 -24.95 2.34
C LYS A 345 6.34 -23.59 2.89
N TYR A 346 6.35 -23.41 4.22
CA TYR A 346 6.02 -22.16 4.89
C TYR A 346 7.23 -21.27 5.16
N MET A 347 8.42 -21.61 4.64
CA MET A 347 9.68 -20.90 4.86
C MET A 347 10.22 -20.33 3.54
N PRO A 348 9.58 -19.31 2.95
CA PRO A 348 9.94 -18.83 1.61
C PRO A 348 11.33 -18.17 1.55
N LYS A 349 11.91 -17.79 2.72
CA LYS A 349 13.24 -17.19 2.85
C LYS A 349 14.36 -18.18 3.08
N LEU A 350 14.05 -19.49 3.08
CA LEU A 350 15.00 -20.55 3.41
C LEU A 350 16.16 -20.62 2.41
N LYS A 351 17.39 -20.46 2.91
CA LYS A 351 18.64 -20.56 2.16
C LYS A 351 19.42 -21.83 2.47
N VAL A 352 19.32 -22.31 3.68
CA VAL A 352 20.04 -23.52 4.14
C VAL A 352 19.06 -24.48 4.77
N CYS A 353 19.03 -25.72 4.26
CA CYS A 353 18.22 -26.81 4.81
C CYS A 353 19.11 -28.03 5.09
N ILE A 354 19.18 -28.44 6.36
CA ILE A 354 19.94 -29.58 6.83
C ILE A 354 18.99 -30.64 7.41
N CYS A 355 18.87 -31.78 6.74
CA CYS A 355 17.99 -32.91 7.11
C CYS A 355 18.78 -34.20 7.29
N VAL A 356 20.01 -34.12 7.74
CA VAL A 356 20.94 -35.26 7.89
C VAL A 356 20.33 -36.34 8.74
N ASP A 357 20.54 -37.61 8.33
CA ASP A 357 20.13 -38.82 9.08
C ASP A 357 18.62 -38.82 9.40
N SER A 358 17.83 -38.74 8.34
CA SER A 358 16.37 -38.72 8.40
C SER A 358 15.74 -39.78 7.47
N LYS A 359 14.44 -39.99 7.58
CA LYS A 359 13.66 -40.93 6.76
C LYS A 359 12.83 -40.24 5.68
N ILE A 360 13.15 -38.99 5.35
CA ILE A 360 12.44 -38.25 4.30
C ILE A 360 12.47 -39.02 2.98
N THR A 361 11.37 -38.87 2.24
CA THR A 361 11.20 -39.52 0.92
C THR A 361 10.84 -38.52 -0.17
N ASP A 362 10.46 -37.30 0.20
CA ASP A 362 9.95 -36.28 -0.70
C ASP A 362 10.65 -34.93 -0.44
N LEU A 363 11.12 -34.31 -1.52
CA LEU A 363 11.72 -32.97 -1.53
C LEU A 363 10.80 -31.90 -2.16
N SER A 364 9.59 -32.26 -2.57
CA SER A 364 8.66 -31.33 -3.21
C SER A 364 8.35 -30.07 -2.38
N PRO A 365 8.34 -30.10 -1.03
CA PRO A 365 8.14 -28.89 -0.23
C PRO A 365 9.19 -27.80 -0.47
N LEU A 366 10.42 -28.17 -0.89
CA LEU A 366 11.51 -27.23 -1.19
C LEU A 366 11.25 -26.35 -2.42
N VAL A 367 10.29 -26.70 -3.27
CA VAL A 367 9.87 -25.87 -4.43
C VAL A 367 9.37 -24.48 -3.96
N ASN A 368 8.88 -24.41 -2.72
CA ASN A 368 8.42 -23.16 -2.10
C ASN A 368 9.55 -22.33 -1.46
N CYS A 369 10.81 -22.78 -1.60
CA CYS A 369 12.00 -22.12 -1.08
C CYS A 369 12.86 -21.58 -2.24
N PRO A 370 12.47 -20.48 -2.92
CA PRO A 370 13.14 -20.01 -4.14
C PRO A 370 14.57 -19.50 -3.89
N ASP A 371 14.91 -19.25 -2.63
CA ASP A 371 16.22 -18.75 -2.20
C ASP A 371 17.15 -19.86 -1.68
N LEU A 372 16.77 -21.13 -1.82
CA LEU A 372 17.56 -22.24 -1.32
C LEU A 372 18.93 -22.32 -2.01
N GLU A 373 20.00 -22.21 -1.22
CA GLU A 373 21.39 -22.23 -1.68
C GLU A 373 22.13 -23.50 -1.25
N VAL A 374 21.81 -24.06 -0.08
CA VAL A 374 22.51 -25.21 0.49
C VAL A 374 21.52 -26.27 0.98
N LEU A 375 21.74 -27.52 0.57
CA LEU A 375 20.94 -28.66 1.02
C LEU A 375 21.85 -29.78 1.52
N GLU A 376 21.69 -30.20 2.79
CA GLU A 376 22.31 -31.41 3.33
C GLU A 376 21.28 -32.50 3.59
N ILE A 377 21.38 -33.61 2.85
CA ILE A 377 20.53 -34.83 2.92
C ILE A 377 21.35 -36.08 3.13
N VAL A 378 22.40 -35.92 3.93
CA VAL A 378 23.31 -37.03 4.28
C VAL A 378 22.55 -38.12 5.04
N TYR A 379 22.78 -39.40 4.70
CA TYR A 379 22.08 -40.54 5.30
C TYR A 379 20.56 -40.62 5.08
N CYS A 380 19.97 -39.80 4.20
CA CYS A 380 18.56 -39.90 3.83
C CYS A 380 18.31 -41.09 2.93
N ARG A 381 18.38 -42.31 3.51
CA ARG A 381 18.46 -43.57 2.79
C ARG A 381 17.19 -43.97 2.02
N LYS A 382 16.06 -43.38 2.36
CA LYS A 382 14.77 -43.63 1.72
C LYS A 382 14.47 -42.69 0.55
N LEU A 383 15.20 -41.59 0.46
CA LEU A 383 15.07 -40.63 -0.63
C LEU A 383 15.57 -41.23 -1.93
N THR A 384 14.78 -41.15 -3.00
CA THR A 384 15.08 -41.70 -4.31
C THR A 384 14.96 -40.72 -5.45
N ASP A 385 14.14 -39.66 -5.28
CA ASP A 385 13.80 -38.70 -6.33
C ASP A 385 14.37 -37.31 -6.00
N LEU A 386 15.12 -36.74 -6.94
CA LEU A 386 15.68 -35.40 -6.89
C LEU A 386 14.97 -34.40 -7.85
N SER A 387 13.96 -34.88 -8.59
CA SER A 387 13.28 -34.05 -9.59
C SER A 387 12.70 -32.75 -9.03
N PRO A 388 12.22 -32.66 -7.77
CA PRO A 388 11.76 -31.38 -7.22
C PRO A 388 12.83 -30.30 -7.19
N LEU A 389 14.12 -30.68 -7.08
CA LEU A 389 15.22 -29.71 -6.96
C LEU A 389 15.48 -28.90 -8.23
N VAL A 390 14.95 -29.31 -9.39
CA VAL A 390 15.11 -28.54 -10.65
C VAL A 390 14.58 -27.12 -10.55
N ASN A 391 13.65 -26.90 -9.64
CA ASN A 391 13.05 -25.58 -9.37
C ASN A 391 13.87 -24.72 -8.38
N CYS A 392 14.82 -25.33 -7.66
CA CYS A 392 15.69 -24.65 -6.71
C CYS A 392 16.91 -24.07 -7.42
N THR A 393 16.70 -23.14 -8.34
CA THR A 393 17.73 -22.64 -9.29
C THR A 393 18.87 -21.86 -8.63
N LYS A 394 18.72 -21.45 -7.36
CA LYS A 394 19.78 -20.79 -6.58
C LYS A 394 20.69 -21.76 -5.82
N LEU A 395 20.42 -23.07 -5.90
CA LEU A 395 21.28 -24.07 -5.25
C LEU A 395 22.73 -23.98 -5.73
N LYS A 396 23.62 -23.87 -4.75
CA LYS A 396 25.08 -23.82 -4.87
C LYS A 396 25.73 -25.08 -4.34
N GLY A 397 25.15 -25.70 -3.31
CA GLY A 397 25.72 -26.86 -2.66
C GLY A 397 24.73 -27.93 -2.26
N ILE A 398 25.02 -29.18 -2.60
CA ILE A 398 24.26 -30.34 -2.14
C ILE A 398 25.23 -31.37 -1.55
N ASN A 399 24.99 -31.76 -0.31
CA ASN A 399 25.64 -32.91 0.33
C ASN A 399 24.62 -34.04 0.46
N MET A 400 24.81 -35.10 -0.31
CA MET A 400 23.97 -36.30 -0.32
C MET A 400 24.75 -37.59 -0.05
N SER A 401 25.85 -37.45 0.69
CA SER A 401 26.65 -38.64 1.03
C SER A 401 25.82 -39.69 1.77
N MET A 402 26.06 -40.99 1.47
CA MET A 402 25.37 -42.11 2.08
C MET A 402 23.83 -42.11 1.91
N ALA A 403 23.30 -41.33 1.00
CA ALA A 403 21.88 -41.36 0.62
C ALA A 403 21.67 -42.51 -0.40
N TYR A 404 21.76 -43.72 0.06
CA TYR A 404 21.82 -44.96 -0.78
C TYR A 404 20.61 -45.21 -1.66
N GLY A 405 19.48 -44.54 -1.39
CA GLY A 405 18.27 -44.63 -2.21
C GLY A 405 18.40 -43.92 -3.55
N ILE A 406 19.21 -42.84 -3.58
CA ILE A 406 19.41 -42.02 -4.78
C ILE A 406 20.32 -42.77 -5.74
N LYS A 407 19.83 -42.98 -6.97
CA LYS A 407 20.54 -43.64 -8.07
C LYS A 407 20.61 -42.77 -9.33
N ASP A 408 19.80 -41.78 -9.41
CA ASP A 408 19.70 -40.84 -10.52
C ASP A 408 19.93 -39.40 -10.04
N ILE A 409 20.96 -38.73 -10.59
CA ILE A 409 21.30 -37.35 -10.32
C ILE A 409 21.09 -36.44 -11.54
N THR A 410 20.52 -36.96 -12.62
CA THR A 410 20.28 -36.19 -13.86
C THR A 410 19.44 -34.93 -13.65
N PRO A 411 18.46 -34.87 -12.70
CA PRO A 411 17.75 -33.64 -12.41
C PRO A 411 18.66 -32.48 -12.01
N LEU A 412 19.83 -32.77 -11.39
CA LEU A 412 20.75 -31.75 -10.93
C LEU A 412 21.53 -31.06 -12.07
N TYR A 413 21.60 -31.66 -13.25
CA TYR A 413 22.37 -31.11 -14.38
C TYR A 413 21.84 -29.79 -14.90
N SER A 414 20.57 -29.47 -14.61
CA SER A 414 19.95 -28.20 -14.96
C SER A 414 20.37 -27.04 -14.03
N LEU A 415 20.95 -27.34 -12.86
CA LEU A 415 21.27 -26.36 -11.81
C LEU A 415 22.62 -25.71 -12.11
N GLN A 416 22.62 -24.63 -12.90
CA GLN A 416 23.85 -23.99 -13.40
C GLN A 416 24.62 -23.18 -12.33
N ASN A 417 24.01 -22.92 -11.17
CA ASN A 417 24.65 -22.22 -10.05
C ASN A 417 25.38 -23.18 -9.07
N MET A 418 25.35 -24.48 -9.34
CA MET A 418 26.00 -25.48 -8.49
C MET A 418 27.51 -25.30 -8.44
N GLU A 419 28.03 -25.14 -7.23
CA GLU A 419 29.46 -25.01 -6.93
C GLU A 419 30.03 -26.29 -6.30
N ARG A 420 29.21 -27.00 -5.51
CA ARG A 420 29.61 -28.24 -4.79
C ARG A 420 28.53 -29.29 -4.82
N LEU A 421 28.88 -30.49 -5.29
CA LEU A 421 28.04 -31.67 -5.23
C LEU A 421 28.81 -32.80 -4.56
N TYR A 422 28.42 -33.18 -3.34
CA TYR A 422 29.10 -34.24 -2.60
C TYR A 422 28.27 -35.54 -2.58
N LEU A 423 28.82 -36.58 -3.24
CA LEU A 423 28.18 -37.87 -3.51
C LEU A 423 28.81 -39.02 -2.72
N GLY A 424 29.62 -38.74 -1.72
CA GLY A 424 30.44 -39.75 -1.03
C GLY A 424 29.64 -40.96 -0.57
N SER A 425 30.08 -42.15 -0.95
CA SER A 425 29.50 -43.46 -0.59
C SER A 425 28.03 -43.65 -0.96
N ASN A 426 27.60 -43.08 -2.09
CA ASN A 426 26.31 -43.40 -2.70
C ASN A 426 26.36 -44.59 -3.64
N ASN A 427 25.20 -45.05 -4.10
CA ASN A 427 25.05 -46.10 -5.11
C ASN A 427 24.91 -45.53 -6.53
N ILE A 428 25.49 -44.35 -6.79
CA ILE A 428 25.42 -43.67 -8.08
C ILE A 428 26.43 -44.34 -9.03
N PRO A 429 26.03 -44.72 -10.26
CA PRO A 429 26.91 -45.30 -11.26
C PRO A 429 28.09 -44.37 -11.60
N GLU A 430 29.26 -44.95 -11.87
CA GLU A 430 30.47 -44.18 -12.21
C GLU A 430 30.30 -43.34 -13.47
N GLU A 431 29.55 -43.86 -14.44
CA GLU A 431 29.24 -43.15 -15.69
C GLU A 431 28.46 -41.87 -15.42
N MET A 432 27.48 -41.91 -14.53
CA MET A 432 26.69 -40.78 -14.15
C MET A 432 27.52 -39.73 -13.38
N TYR A 433 28.47 -40.17 -12.55
CA TYR A 433 29.44 -39.27 -11.92
C TYR A 433 30.29 -38.53 -12.95
N LYS A 434 30.80 -39.25 -13.98
CA LYS A 434 31.57 -38.65 -15.06
C LYS A 434 30.73 -37.65 -15.86
N GLU A 435 29.51 -38.03 -16.18
CA GLU A 435 28.56 -37.17 -16.86
C GLU A 435 28.26 -35.91 -16.06
N ALA A 436 28.09 -36.01 -14.73
CA ALA A 436 27.91 -34.86 -13.86
C ALA A 436 29.09 -33.89 -13.93
N CYS A 437 30.31 -34.37 -13.94
CA CYS A 437 31.51 -33.58 -14.10
C CYS A 437 31.55 -32.80 -15.44
N GLU A 438 31.05 -33.44 -16.52
CA GLU A 438 30.96 -32.83 -17.85
C GLU A 438 29.82 -31.79 -17.95
N LYS A 439 28.65 -32.14 -17.42
CA LYS A 439 27.43 -31.25 -17.50
C LYS A 439 27.50 -30.08 -16.56
N MET A 440 28.24 -30.19 -15.45
CA MET A 440 28.40 -29.14 -14.45
C MET A 440 29.89 -28.74 -14.29
N PRO A 441 30.55 -28.16 -15.31
CA PRO A 441 31.99 -27.92 -15.33
C PRO A 441 32.47 -26.96 -14.24
N ASN A 442 31.61 -26.08 -13.74
CA ASN A 442 31.91 -25.16 -12.64
C ASN A 442 31.65 -25.76 -11.26
N CYS A 443 31.04 -26.94 -11.19
CA CYS A 443 30.71 -27.61 -9.94
C CYS A 443 31.84 -28.55 -9.51
N TRP A 444 32.26 -28.47 -8.26
CA TRP A 444 33.13 -29.48 -7.69
C TRP A 444 32.31 -30.72 -7.32
N VAL A 445 32.28 -31.71 -8.18
CA VAL A 445 31.65 -33.01 -7.93
C VAL A 445 32.65 -33.93 -7.23
N SER A 446 32.31 -34.47 -6.07
CA SER A 446 33.14 -35.40 -5.30
C SER A 446 32.35 -36.65 -4.94
N ASN A 447 32.89 -37.84 -5.27
CA ASN A 447 32.31 -39.14 -4.95
C ASN A 447 33.16 -39.97 -3.96
N SER A 448 34.26 -39.41 -3.47
CA SER A 448 35.25 -40.16 -2.70
C SER A 448 35.22 -39.85 -1.21
N TRP A 449 35.37 -40.91 -0.40
CA TRP A 449 35.67 -40.79 1.04
C TRP A 449 37.14 -40.44 1.32
N SER A 450 38.03 -40.64 0.36
CA SER A 450 39.41 -40.26 0.41
C SER A 450 39.75 -39.45 -0.84
N ASP A 451 40.37 -38.29 -0.67
CA ASP A 451 41.13 -37.78 -1.79
C ASP A 451 42.30 -38.74 -2.09
N SER A 452 42.92 -38.59 -3.25
CA SER A 452 44.06 -39.39 -3.70
C SER A 452 45.28 -39.36 -2.77
N SER A 453 45.26 -38.53 -1.71
CA SER A 453 46.31 -38.41 -0.69
C SER A 453 46.19 -39.45 0.42
N GLY A 454 45.10 -40.18 0.53
CA GLY A 454 44.91 -41.25 1.51
C GLY A 454 44.72 -40.79 2.96
N VAL A 455 44.61 -39.51 3.19
CA VAL A 455 44.69 -38.90 4.53
C VAL A 455 43.38 -38.95 5.29
N TYR A 456 42.22 -39.01 4.62
CA TYR A 456 40.94 -38.95 5.32
C TYR A 456 39.89 -39.95 4.84
N ARG A 457 39.54 -40.89 5.69
CA ARG A 457 38.31 -41.68 5.62
C ARG A 457 37.14 -40.95 6.29
N ASN A 458 37.04 -39.63 6.12
CA ASN A 458 36.01 -38.86 6.76
C ASN A 458 35.01 -38.39 5.70
N TYR A 459 33.72 -38.68 5.89
CA TYR A 459 32.62 -38.19 5.06
C TYR A 459 32.61 -36.69 4.84
N ALA A 460 33.50 -35.96 5.48
CA ALA A 460 33.62 -34.51 5.41
C ALA A 460 34.55 -33.99 4.29
N VAL A 461 35.32 -34.87 3.63
CA VAL A 461 36.21 -34.45 2.55
C VAL A 461 35.39 -34.06 1.31
N GLY A 462 35.65 -32.90 0.77
CA GLY A 462 34.87 -32.35 -0.35
C GLY A 462 33.64 -31.50 0.06
N TRP A 463 33.17 -31.64 1.29
CA TRP A 463 32.12 -30.79 1.82
C TRP A 463 32.65 -29.83 2.90
N ARG A 464 33.30 -30.38 3.92
CA ARG A 464 33.88 -29.59 5.02
C ARG A 464 35.27 -29.05 4.72
N LEU A 465 36.02 -29.68 3.85
CA LEU A 465 37.40 -29.33 3.50
C LEU A 465 37.50 -28.91 2.04
N ASP A 466 38.32 -27.91 1.77
CA ASP A 466 38.79 -27.58 0.42
C ASP A 466 39.85 -28.58 -0.08
N ARG A 467 40.17 -28.52 -1.38
CA ARG A 467 41.18 -29.40 -2.02
C ARG A 467 42.55 -29.39 -1.34
N GLY A 468 42.85 -28.29 -0.60
CA GLY A 468 44.08 -28.14 0.19
C GLY A 468 44.02 -28.73 1.60
N GLY A 469 42.92 -29.40 2.00
CA GLY A 469 42.74 -29.98 3.32
C GLY A 469 42.44 -29.01 4.44
N THR A 470 42.12 -27.76 4.11
CA THR A 470 41.67 -26.74 5.05
C THR A 470 40.13 -26.71 5.10
N PHE A 471 39.53 -26.26 6.22
CA PHE A 471 38.09 -26.09 6.29
C PHE A 471 37.60 -25.11 5.21
N SER A 472 36.59 -25.55 4.46
CA SER A 472 35.94 -24.70 3.47
C SER A 472 35.24 -23.53 4.16
N GLN A 473 35.20 -22.35 3.50
CA GLN A 473 34.47 -21.20 4.01
C GLN A 473 33.00 -21.54 4.26
N TRP A 474 32.36 -22.28 3.38
CA TRP A 474 31.00 -22.79 3.55
C TRP A 474 30.76 -23.49 4.88
N TYR A 475 31.68 -24.43 5.23
CA TYR A 475 31.55 -25.15 6.49
C TYR A 475 31.81 -24.24 7.71
N LEU A 476 32.74 -23.31 7.59
CA LEU A 476 33.00 -22.34 8.66
C LEU A 476 31.79 -21.44 8.89
N ASP A 477 31.15 -20.97 7.82
CA ASP A 477 29.95 -20.14 7.90
C ASP A 477 28.78 -20.91 8.55
N LEU A 478 28.52 -22.16 8.13
CA LEU A 478 27.50 -23.01 8.73
C LEU A 478 27.76 -23.26 10.22
N ARG A 479 29.03 -23.52 10.60
CA ARG A 479 29.39 -23.69 12.01
C ARG A 479 29.13 -22.46 12.86
N GLN A 480 29.32 -21.29 12.29
CA GLN A 480 29.05 -20.01 12.96
C GLN A 480 27.55 -19.76 13.05
N ILE A 481 26.83 -19.88 11.94
CA ILE A 481 25.36 -19.64 11.86
C ILE A 481 24.64 -20.54 12.86
N PHE A 482 24.91 -21.87 12.83
CA PHE A 482 24.24 -22.82 13.72
C PHE A 482 24.92 -22.97 15.08
N ARG A 483 25.98 -22.22 15.35
CA ARG A 483 26.72 -22.23 16.64
C ARG A 483 27.12 -23.65 17.07
N TYR A 484 27.57 -24.50 16.11
CA TYR A 484 27.91 -25.92 16.38
C TYR A 484 29.02 -26.09 17.41
N THR A 485 29.95 -25.15 17.50
CA THR A 485 31.02 -25.15 18.51
C THR A 485 30.51 -25.02 19.93
N GLU A 486 29.33 -24.44 20.10
CA GLU A 486 28.66 -24.21 21.39
C GLU A 486 27.66 -25.31 21.71
N TYR A 487 27.47 -26.28 20.81
CA TYR A 487 26.40 -27.30 20.91
C TYR A 487 25.03 -26.63 21.12
N TYR A 488 24.80 -25.55 20.37
CA TYR A 488 23.57 -24.76 20.46
C TYR A 488 22.39 -25.50 19.82
N TYR A 489 21.25 -25.41 20.47
CA TYR A 489 19.96 -25.80 19.94
C TYR A 489 18.92 -24.75 20.29
N SER A 490 17.89 -24.59 19.45
CA SER A 490 16.79 -23.63 19.67
C SER A 490 16.14 -23.85 21.04
N GLY A 491 16.10 -22.79 21.85
CA GLY A 491 15.60 -22.86 23.24
C GLY A 491 16.64 -23.26 24.30
N LYS A 492 17.93 -23.43 23.95
CA LYS A 492 18.98 -23.80 24.91
C LYS A 492 19.36 -22.65 25.85
N GLU A 493 19.30 -21.42 25.39
CA GLU A 493 19.78 -20.26 26.14
C GLU A 493 18.86 -19.91 27.31
N GLU A 494 17.57 -20.19 27.18
CA GLU A 494 16.57 -19.88 28.16
C GLU A 494 15.57 -21.05 28.30
N ARG A 495 15.35 -21.51 29.54
CA ARG A 495 14.31 -22.51 29.79
C ARG A 495 13.01 -21.82 30.11
N ILE A 496 12.14 -21.74 29.09
CA ILE A 496 10.81 -21.15 29.19
C ILE A 496 9.78 -22.26 29.33
N THR A 497 8.93 -22.18 30.35
CA THR A 497 7.76 -23.06 30.46
C THR A 497 6.60 -22.45 29.72
N GLN A 498 6.04 -23.18 28.78
CA GLN A 498 4.89 -22.72 27.98
C GLN A 498 3.68 -22.49 28.90
N LEU A 499 3.11 -21.31 28.85
CA LEU A 499 1.80 -20.98 29.42
C LEU A 499 0.69 -21.54 28.52
N LYS A 500 -0.37 -22.07 29.13
CA LYS A 500 -1.51 -22.68 28.41
C LYS A 500 -2.82 -22.27 29.06
#